data_a4384ad19b90a1fb45c98a41faa35ac4
#
_entry.id   a4384ad19b90a1fb45c98a41faa35ac4
#
_cell.length_a   1.000
_cell.length_b   1.000
_cell.length_c   1.000
_cell.angle_alpha   90.00
_cell.angle_beta   90.00
_cell.angle_gamma   90.00
#
_symmetry.space_group_name_H-M   'P 1'
#
loop_
_entity.id
_entity.type
_entity.pdbx_description
1 polymer ?
#
loop_
_entity_poly.entity_id
_entity_poly.type
_entity_poly.pdbx_seq_one_letter_code
_entity_poly.pdbx_strand_id
1 'polypeptide(L)'
;MPKASPRPGWRHEAAQERSQRTEAALARALAELTKERPFENISVADVAKRAGVAVGTVYRRFRDKRAMLHLSDTAFVDDCRRAFDDELSDERMAGLRLEQLARAYIDLMIRKFREHRTAILQVQRNADQRDAAIYAGRAAEFNAHVHGRFRTLLRERRKEITHPDLETALNLAIFFASAAARDAMWRQSLKAYPIQIDDAAFVHELTRAFVAYLQS
;
A
#
# COMPACT_ATOMS: atom_id res chain seq x y z
N MET A 1 3.70 54.71 6.85
CA MET A 1 3.12 53.37 6.72
C MET A 1 4.19 52.34 7.11
N PRO A 2 4.08 51.63 8.25
CA PRO A 2 5.06 50.61 8.60
C PRO A 2 4.83 49.36 7.72
N LYS A 3 5.88 48.91 7.05
CA LYS A 3 5.89 47.65 6.30
C LYS A 3 5.79 46.49 7.29
N ALA A 4 4.80 45.62 7.08
CA ALA A 4 4.65 44.39 7.85
C ALA A 4 5.87 43.49 7.62
N SER A 5 6.59 43.15 8.68
CA SER A 5 7.68 42.18 8.66
C SER A 5 7.15 40.82 8.24
N PRO A 6 7.82 40.07 7.34
CA PRO A 6 7.44 38.72 6.98
C PRO A 6 7.46 37.83 8.24
N ARG A 7 6.39 37.05 8.45
CA ARG A 7 6.34 36.09 9.58
C ARG A 7 7.41 35.00 9.35
N PRO A 8 8.20 34.66 10.36
CA PRO A 8 9.29 33.70 10.21
C PRO A 8 8.78 32.32 9.76
N GLY A 9 9.38 31.76 8.72
CA GLY A 9 9.00 30.44 8.13
C GLY A 9 8.99 29.27 9.12
N TRP A 10 9.82 29.32 10.17
CA TRP A 10 9.90 28.29 11.22
C TRP A 10 8.58 28.03 11.98
N ARG A 11 7.68 29.00 12.05
CA ARG A 11 6.36 28.80 12.69
C ARG A 11 5.45 27.92 11.83
N HIS A 12 5.56 27.99 10.54
CA HIS A 12 4.81 27.13 9.61
C HIS A 12 5.36 25.71 9.64
N GLU A 13 6.68 25.54 9.63
CA GLU A 13 7.35 24.24 9.74
C GLU A 13 6.99 23.52 11.04
N ALA A 14 7.09 24.20 12.18
CA ALA A 14 6.73 23.63 13.48
C ALA A 14 5.20 23.31 13.61
N ALA A 15 4.34 24.03 12.91
CA ALA A 15 2.90 23.73 12.85
C ALA A 15 2.63 22.52 11.96
N GLN A 16 3.32 22.39 10.84
CA GLN A 16 3.24 21.26 9.91
C GLN A 16 3.76 19.98 10.57
N GLU A 17 4.91 20.02 11.23
CA GLU A 17 5.44 18.88 11.98
C GLU A 17 4.48 18.39 13.06
N ARG A 18 3.92 19.31 13.87
CA ARG A 18 2.91 18.95 14.88
C ARG A 18 1.67 18.34 14.26
N SER A 19 1.26 18.83 13.10
CA SER A 19 0.14 18.28 12.33
C SER A 19 0.44 16.84 11.90
N GLN A 20 1.58 16.60 11.31
CA GLN A 20 2.01 15.26 10.86
C GLN A 20 2.16 14.27 12.03
N ARG A 21 2.76 14.70 13.14
CA ARG A 21 2.88 13.87 14.36
C ARG A 21 1.51 13.46 14.91
N THR A 22 0.56 14.40 14.94
CA THR A 22 -0.81 14.11 15.38
C THR A 22 -1.50 13.12 14.45
N GLU A 23 -1.37 13.30 13.14
CA GLU A 23 -1.94 12.39 12.14
C GLU A 23 -1.35 10.99 12.24
N ALA A 24 -0.04 10.88 12.37
CA ALA A 24 0.64 9.60 12.59
C ALA A 24 0.20 8.92 13.89
N ALA A 25 -0.03 9.68 14.98
CA ALA A 25 -0.53 9.12 16.23
C ALA A 25 -1.97 8.60 16.09
N LEU A 26 -2.83 9.33 15.38
CA LEU A 26 -4.21 8.90 15.09
C LEU A 26 -4.23 7.65 14.19
N ALA A 27 -3.36 7.60 13.18
CA ALA A 27 -3.24 6.44 12.29
C ALA A 27 -2.82 5.17 13.06
N ARG A 28 -1.80 5.27 13.93
CA ARG A 28 -1.39 4.14 14.79
C ARG A 28 -2.50 3.71 15.73
N ALA A 29 -3.14 4.66 16.41
CA ALA A 29 -4.24 4.38 17.32
C ALA A 29 -5.40 3.66 16.63
N LEU A 30 -5.78 4.09 15.43
CA LEU A 30 -6.82 3.44 14.64
C LEU A 30 -6.39 2.03 14.21
N ALA A 31 -5.16 1.85 13.74
CA ALA A 31 -4.63 0.55 13.34
C ALA A 31 -4.59 -0.46 14.50
N GLU A 32 -4.24 -0.02 15.71
CA GLU A 32 -4.27 -0.87 16.91
C GLU A 32 -5.71 -1.26 17.29
N LEU A 33 -6.62 -0.28 17.38
CA LEU A 33 -8.01 -0.53 17.75
C LEU A 33 -8.73 -1.45 16.75
N THR A 34 -8.40 -1.37 15.47
CA THR A 34 -8.98 -2.23 14.43
C THR A 34 -8.48 -3.68 14.49
N LYS A 35 -7.38 -3.95 15.17
CA LYS A 35 -6.95 -5.33 15.50
C LYS A 35 -7.76 -5.92 16.67
N GLU A 36 -8.21 -5.07 17.59
CA GLU A 36 -8.96 -5.47 18.79
C GLU A 36 -10.45 -5.70 18.52
N ARG A 37 -11.04 -4.87 17.64
CA ARG A 37 -12.49 -4.89 17.37
C ARG A 37 -12.83 -4.29 16.00
N PRO A 38 -14.02 -4.63 15.44
CA PRO A 38 -14.50 -4.07 14.17
C PRO A 38 -14.56 -2.53 14.20
N PHE A 39 -14.29 -1.89 13.08
CA PHE A 39 -14.29 -0.42 12.95
C PHE A 39 -15.63 0.20 13.38
N GLU A 40 -16.74 -0.46 13.12
CA GLU A 40 -18.08 -0.03 13.49
C GLU A 40 -18.22 0.22 15.01
N ASN A 41 -17.50 -0.57 15.82
CA ASN A 41 -17.50 -0.53 17.29
C ASN A 41 -16.41 0.38 17.89
N ILE A 42 -15.65 1.10 17.06
CA ILE A 42 -14.64 2.07 17.48
C ILE A 42 -15.27 3.47 17.44
N SER A 43 -15.22 4.21 18.52
CA SER A 43 -15.66 5.61 18.55
C SER A 43 -14.51 6.57 18.25
N VAL A 44 -14.84 7.81 17.85
CA VAL A 44 -13.85 8.90 17.72
C VAL A 44 -13.14 9.16 19.05
N ALA A 45 -13.86 9.03 20.17
CA ALA A 45 -13.29 9.19 21.50
C ALA A 45 -12.25 8.09 21.83
N ASP A 46 -12.49 6.85 21.41
CA ASP A 46 -11.52 5.75 21.60
C ASP A 46 -10.21 6.05 20.87
N VAL A 47 -10.30 6.50 19.61
CA VAL A 47 -9.13 6.83 18.81
C VAL A 47 -8.38 8.02 19.40
N ALA A 48 -9.09 9.08 19.80
CA ALA A 48 -8.49 10.25 20.44
C ALA A 48 -7.77 9.87 21.74
N LYS A 49 -8.41 9.06 22.58
CA LYS A 49 -7.83 8.55 23.84
C LYS A 49 -6.58 7.72 23.60
N ARG A 50 -6.64 6.78 22.66
CA ARG A 50 -5.51 5.90 22.30
C ARG A 50 -4.34 6.70 21.70
N ALA A 51 -4.63 7.74 20.90
CA ALA A 51 -3.65 8.64 20.30
C ALA A 51 -3.09 9.69 21.24
N GLY A 52 -3.63 9.84 22.45
CA GLY A 52 -3.22 10.88 23.40
C GLY A 52 -3.60 12.30 22.98
N VAL A 53 -4.70 12.47 22.23
CA VAL A 53 -5.15 13.80 21.75
C VAL A 53 -6.58 14.11 22.21
N ALA A 54 -6.93 15.39 22.25
CA ALA A 54 -8.31 15.79 22.56
C ALA A 54 -9.26 15.40 21.42
N VAL A 55 -10.49 14.97 21.74
CA VAL A 55 -11.53 14.62 20.76
C VAL A 55 -11.80 15.77 19.77
N GLY A 56 -11.82 17.02 20.25
CA GLY A 56 -11.94 18.20 19.38
C GLY A 56 -10.81 18.35 18.35
N THR A 57 -9.62 17.79 18.61
CA THR A 57 -8.53 17.76 17.64
C THR A 57 -8.84 16.83 16.48
N VAL A 58 -9.52 15.72 16.73
CA VAL A 58 -9.98 14.79 15.70
C VAL A 58 -11.03 15.44 14.82
N TYR A 59 -12.08 16.03 15.39
CA TYR A 59 -13.15 16.68 14.63
C TYR A 59 -12.71 17.91 13.83
N ARG A 60 -11.62 18.56 14.20
CA ARG A 60 -11.02 19.63 13.37
C ARG A 60 -10.36 19.11 12.10
N ARG A 61 -9.98 17.81 12.06
CA ARG A 61 -9.28 17.19 10.94
C ARG A 61 -10.19 16.34 10.08
N PHE A 62 -11.13 15.67 10.71
CA PHE A 62 -12.01 14.69 10.06
C PHE A 62 -13.45 15.12 10.29
N ARG A 63 -14.21 15.25 9.21
CA ARG A 63 -15.62 15.62 9.25
C ARG A 63 -16.46 14.63 10.06
N ASP A 64 -16.09 13.36 10.01
CA ASP A 64 -16.77 12.25 10.69
C ASP A 64 -15.80 11.07 10.92
N LYS A 65 -16.31 10.03 11.58
CA LYS A 65 -15.56 8.80 11.86
C LYS A 65 -15.05 8.09 10.58
N ARG A 66 -15.84 8.08 9.49
CA ARG A 66 -15.48 7.42 8.24
C ARG A 66 -14.30 8.10 7.57
N ALA A 67 -14.24 9.43 7.65
CA ALA A 67 -13.12 10.19 7.13
C ALA A 67 -11.77 9.78 7.78
N MET A 68 -11.78 9.15 8.96
CA MET A 68 -10.58 8.62 9.60
C MET A 68 -10.02 7.38 8.90
N LEU A 69 -10.79 6.71 8.04
CA LEU A 69 -10.30 5.58 7.24
C LEU A 69 -9.19 6.00 6.29
N HIS A 70 -9.13 7.29 5.91
CA HIS A 70 -7.99 7.84 5.16
C HIS A 70 -6.66 7.61 5.87
N LEU A 71 -6.64 7.61 7.20
CA LEU A 71 -5.43 7.33 7.98
C LEU A 71 -4.92 5.90 7.74
N SER A 72 -5.84 4.93 7.71
CA SER A 72 -5.49 3.53 7.45
C SER A 72 -5.00 3.33 6.02
N ASP A 73 -5.66 3.97 5.05
CA ASP A 73 -5.25 3.92 3.64
C ASP A 73 -3.88 4.59 3.44
N THR A 74 -3.67 5.79 4.02
CA THR A 74 -2.38 6.48 3.94
C THR A 74 -1.27 5.64 4.57
N ALA A 75 -1.49 5.12 5.77
CA ALA A 75 -0.51 4.31 6.47
C ALA A 75 -0.14 3.04 5.67
N PHE A 76 -1.13 2.41 5.04
CA PHE A 76 -0.91 1.27 4.14
C PHE A 76 -0.07 1.64 2.93
N VAL A 77 -0.45 2.69 2.20
CA VAL A 77 0.26 3.13 0.99
C VAL A 77 1.69 3.54 1.31
N ASP A 78 1.90 4.31 2.40
CA ASP A 78 3.23 4.77 2.81
C ASP A 78 4.12 3.61 3.27
N ASP A 79 3.56 2.65 4.01
CA ASP A 79 4.31 1.47 4.46
C ASP A 79 4.71 0.59 3.27
N CYS A 80 3.77 0.32 2.37
CA CYS A 80 4.07 -0.42 1.15
C CYS A 80 5.12 0.30 0.30
N ARG A 81 4.98 1.61 0.09
CA ARG A 81 5.96 2.39 -0.70
C ARG A 81 7.37 2.25 -0.11
N ARG A 82 7.52 2.49 1.19
CA ARG A 82 8.82 2.33 1.87
C ARG A 82 9.39 0.93 1.71
N ALA A 83 8.56 -0.09 1.93
CA ALA A 83 8.99 -1.47 1.80
C ALA A 83 9.44 -1.81 0.36
N PHE A 84 8.70 -1.35 -0.65
CA PHE A 84 9.08 -1.55 -2.05
C PHE A 84 10.33 -0.77 -2.43
N ASP A 85 10.50 0.46 -1.95
CA ASP A 85 11.68 1.27 -2.24
C ASP A 85 12.94 0.70 -1.56
N ASP A 86 12.82 0.14 -0.36
CA ASP A 86 13.91 -0.45 0.39
C ASP A 86 14.25 -1.87 -0.08
N GLU A 87 13.27 -2.77 -0.11
CA GLU A 87 13.50 -4.18 -0.40
C GLU A 87 13.78 -4.45 -1.89
N LEU A 88 13.24 -3.64 -2.81
CA LEU A 88 13.50 -3.71 -4.25
C LEU A 88 14.43 -2.57 -4.71
N SER A 89 15.34 -2.12 -3.85
CA SER A 89 16.36 -1.15 -4.22
C SER A 89 17.30 -1.73 -5.29
N ASP A 90 17.86 -0.85 -6.14
CA ASP A 90 18.78 -1.27 -7.21
C ASP A 90 19.97 -2.06 -6.64
N GLU A 91 20.46 -1.64 -5.47
CA GLU A 91 21.55 -2.30 -4.76
C GLU A 91 21.22 -3.75 -4.36
N ARG A 92 20.02 -3.98 -3.80
CA ARG A 92 19.58 -5.32 -3.39
C ARG A 92 19.19 -6.20 -4.57
N MET A 93 18.74 -5.61 -5.66
CA MET A 93 18.32 -6.33 -6.88
C MET A 93 19.46 -6.52 -7.87
N ALA A 94 20.62 -5.91 -7.65
CA ALA A 94 21.79 -6.08 -8.52
C ALA A 94 22.18 -7.56 -8.63
N GLY A 95 22.40 -8.03 -9.86
CA GLY A 95 22.85 -9.40 -10.15
C GLY A 95 21.79 -10.50 -9.99
N LEU A 96 20.58 -10.19 -9.51
CA LEU A 96 19.50 -11.17 -9.46
C LEU A 96 19.02 -11.50 -10.88
N ARG A 97 18.75 -12.78 -11.14
CA ARG A 97 18.12 -13.24 -12.37
C ARG A 97 16.62 -12.91 -12.37
N LEU A 98 16.01 -12.98 -13.56
CA LEU A 98 14.59 -12.70 -13.76
C LEU A 98 13.67 -13.40 -12.74
N GLU A 99 13.88 -14.70 -12.52
CA GLU A 99 13.07 -15.47 -11.57
C GLU A 99 13.22 -14.99 -10.13
N GLN A 100 14.44 -14.71 -9.69
CA GLN A 100 14.72 -14.22 -8.34
C GLN A 100 14.12 -12.84 -8.11
N LEU A 101 14.22 -11.96 -9.10
CA LEU A 101 13.62 -10.63 -9.08
C LEU A 101 12.08 -10.71 -9.03
N ALA A 102 11.48 -11.55 -9.87
CA ALA A 102 10.03 -11.77 -9.88
C ALA A 102 9.55 -12.31 -8.52
N ARG A 103 10.27 -13.29 -7.96
CA ARG A 103 9.97 -13.87 -6.65
C ARG A 103 10.02 -12.83 -5.54
N ALA A 104 11.06 -12.00 -5.49
CA ALA A 104 11.20 -10.95 -4.49
C ALA A 104 10.02 -9.95 -4.54
N TYR A 105 9.63 -9.52 -5.73
CA TYR A 105 8.50 -8.63 -5.94
C TYR A 105 7.17 -9.26 -5.48
N ILE A 106 6.90 -10.50 -5.90
CA ILE A 106 5.65 -11.23 -5.60
C ILE A 106 5.55 -11.52 -4.11
N ASP A 107 6.64 -11.97 -3.47
CA ASP A 107 6.70 -12.25 -2.05
C ASP A 107 6.42 -10.99 -1.22
N LEU A 108 7.09 -9.88 -1.53
CA LEU A 108 6.87 -8.60 -0.87
C LEU A 108 5.41 -8.15 -1.00
N MET A 109 4.84 -8.24 -2.18
CA MET A 109 3.45 -7.86 -2.44
C MET A 109 2.46 -8.72 -1.62
N ILE A 110 2.66 -10.03 -1.57
CA ILE A 110 1.81 -10.96 -0.82
C ILE A 110 1.91 -10.67 0.69
N ARG A 111 3.12 -10.49 1.22
CA ARG A 111 3.33 -10.14 2.63
C ARG A 111 2.61 -8.84 3.00
N LYS A 112 2.77 -7.79 2.20
CA LYS A 112 2.14 -6.49 2.45
C LYS A 112 0.61 -6.55 2.34
N PHE A 113 0.08 -7.26 1.37
CA PHE A 113 -1.37 -7.46 1.27
C PHE A 113 -1.93 -8.26 2.45
N ARG A 114 -1.21 -9.24 2.94
CA ARG A 114 -1.58 -10.04 4.12
C ARG A 114 -1.56 -9.19 5.39
N GLU A 115 -0.47 -8.47 5.60
CA GLU A 115 -0.25 -7.61 6.76
C GLU A 115 -1.35 -6.55 6.91
N HIS A 116 -1.72 -5.89 5.81
CA HIS A 116 -2.69 -4.81 5.82
C HIS A 116 -4.14 -5.23 5.48
N ARG A 117 -4.39 -6.53 5.34
CA ARG A 117 -5.68 -7.06 4.88
C ARG A 117 -6.88 -6.49 5.64
N THR A 118 -6.83 -6.47 6.96
CA THR A 118 -7.94 -5.99 7.81
C THR A 118 -8.23 -4.52 7.55
N ALA A 119 -7.19 -3.66 7.51
CA ALA A 119 -7.33 -2.23 7.25
C ALA A 119 -7.96 -1.96 5.89
N ILE A 120 -7.48 -2.65 4.84
CA ILE A 120 -7.97 -2.49 3.47
C ILE A 120 -9.43 -2.90 3.35
N LEU A 121 -9.81 -4.06 3.93
CA LEU A 121 -11.20 -4.52 3.90
C LEU A 121 -12.13 -3.56 4.64
N GLN A 122 -11.67 -2.93 5.72
CA GLN A 122 -12.44 -1.92 6.42
C GLN A 122 -12.65 -0.66 5.58
N VAL A 123 -11.60 -0.18 4.91
CA VAL A 123 -11.71 0.92 3.96
C VAL A 123 -12.73 0.59 2.87
N GLN A 124 -12.62 -0.58 2.23
CA GLN A 124 -13.54 -0.99 1.16
C GLN A 124 -15.00 -1.11 1.59
N ARG A 125 -15.26 -1.57 2.83
CA ARG A 125 -16.63 -1.74 3.35
C ARG A 125 -17.29 -0.45 3.78
N ASN A 126 -16.50 0.53 4.24
CA ASN A 126 -17.01 1.72 4.91
C ASN A 126 -16.81 3.02 4.11
N ALA A 127 -16.00 3.01 3.05
CA ALA A 127 -15.83 4.16 2.17
C ALA A 127 -17.12 4.48 1.41
N ASP A 128 -17.49 5.74 1.36
CA ASP A 128 -18.55 6.22 0.48
C ASP A 128 -18.03 6.47 -0.95
N GLN A 129 -18.92 6.84 -1.88
CA GLN A 129 -18.54 7.07 -3.28
C GLN A 129 -17.51 8.19 -3.47
N ARG A 130 -17.52 9.22 -2.59
CA ARG A 130 -16.54 10.32 -2.66
C ARG A 130 -15.17 9.86 -2.21
N ASP A 131 -15.13 9.10 -1.12
CA ASP A 131 -13.91 8.52 -0.60
C ASP A 131 -13.31 7.50 -1.59
N ALA A 132 -14.15 6.72 -2.29
CA ALA A 132 -13.71 5.74 -3.28
C ALA A 132 -12.86 6.37 -4.39
N ALA A 133 -13.20 7.58 -4.85
CA ALA A 133 -12.42 8.28 -5.88
C ALA A 133 -11.03 8.70 -5.34
N ILE A 134 -10.95 9.14 -4.08
CA ILE A 134 -9.69 9.53 -3.44
C ILE A 134 -8.79 8.30 -3.27
N TYR A 135 -9.34 7.18 -2.76
CA TYR A 135 -8.59 5.93 -2.61
C TYR A 135 -8.12 5.37 -3.96
N ALA A 136 -8.96 5.44 -5.00
CA ALA A 136 -8.58 5.02 -6.35
C ALA A 136 -7.42 5.87 -6.91
N GLY A 137 -7.45 7.20 -6.72
CA GLY A 137 -6.36 8.09 -7.12
C GLY A 137 -5.05 7.75 -6.44
N ARG A 138 -5.06 7.56 -5.12
CA ARG A 138 -3.86 7.18 -4.33
C ARG A 138 -3.34 5.80 -4.70
N ALA A 139 -4.22 4.84 -4.91
CA ALA A 139 -3.83 3.51 -5.37
C ALA A 139 -3.20 3.58 -6.77
N ALA A 140 -3.71 4.43 -7.66
CA ALA A 140 -3.13 4.63 -8.99
C ALA A 140 -1.73 5.25 -8.92
N GLU A 141 -1.52 6.27 -8.09
CA GLU A 141 -0.21 6.89 -7.86
C GLU A 141 0.80 5.89 -7.27
N PHE A 142 0.37 5.13 -6.26
CA PHE A 142 1.19 4.07 -5.67
C PHE A 142 1.57 3.00 -6.70
N ASN A 143 0.60 2.50 -7.47
CA ASN A 143 0.84 1.50 -8.50
C ASN A 143 1.77 2.05 -9.59
N ALA A 144 1.60 3.31 -10.02
CA ALA A 144 2.49 3.93 -11.00
C ALA A 144 3.94 3.97 -10.50
N HIS A 145 4.16 4.30 -9.22
CA HIS A 145 5.48 4.30 -8.60
C HIS A 145 6.09 2.89 -8.54
N VAL A 146 5.40 1.96 -7.88
CA VAL A 146 5.92 0.60 -7.64
C VAL A 146 6.09 -0.19 -8.94
N HIS A 147 5.08 -0.18 -9.81
CA HIS A 147 5.14 -0.91 -11.07
C HIS A 147 6.12 -0.25 -12.05
N GLY A 148 6.23 1.09 -12.02
CA GLY A 148 7.22 1.81 -12.83
C GLY A 148 8.64 1.40 -12.48
N ARG A 149 8.98 1.39 -11.17
CA ARG A 149 10.28 0.95 -10.67
C ARG A 149 10.56 -0.52 -11.01
N PHE A 150 9.62 -1.41 -10.70
CA PHE A 150 9.79 -2.84 -10.98
C PHE A 150 9.96 -3.12 -12.48
N ARG A 151 9.23 -2.42 -13.33
CA ARG A 151 9.39 -2.49 -14.80
C ARG A 151 10.79 -2.10 -15.25
N THR A 152 11.41 -1.09 -14.62
CA THR A 152 12.81 -0.71 -14.90
C THR A 152 13.75 -1.85 -14.56
N LEU A 153 13.61 -2.47 -13.39
CA LEU A 153 14.41 -3.62 -12.99
C LEU A 153 14.24 -4.82 -13.93
N LEU A 154 13.03 -5.08 -14.42
CA LEU A 154 12.77 -6.14 -15.40
C LEU A 154 13.42 -5.86 -16.76
N ARG A 155 13.44 -4.60 -17.24
CA ARG A 155 14.12 -4.23 -18.49
C ARG A 155 15.62 -4.51 -18.47
N GLU A 156 16.27 -4.39 -17.31
CA GLU A 156 17.68 -4.76 -17.16
C GLU A 156 17.91 -6.26 -17.39
N ARG A 157 16.88 -7.11 -17.22
CA ARG A 157 16.89 -8.56 -17.48
C ARG A 157 16.36 -8.91 -18.88
N ARG A 158 16.38 -7.94 -19.82
CA ARG A 158 15.87 -8.10 -21.19
C ARG A 158 16.37 -9.36 -21.88
N LYS A 159 17.60 -9.78 -21.61
CA LYS A 159 18.20 -10.98 -22.20
C LYS A 159 17.55 -12.29 -21.75
N GLU A 160 16.84 -12.28 -20.62
CA GLU A 160 16.13 -13.44 -20.08
C GLU A 160 14.64 -13.46 -20.51
N ILE A 161 14.18 -12.42 -21.23
CA ILE A 161 12.78 -12.26 -21.66
C ILE A 161 12.72 -12.50 -23.16
N THR A 162 11.95 -13.50 -23.59
CA THR A 162 11.83 -13.90 -25.01
C THR A 162 10.53 -13.45 -25.65
N HIS A 163 9.56 -12.98 -24.87
CA HIS A 163 8.29 -12.46 -25.40
C HIS A 163 8.53 -11.39 -26.49
N PRO A 164 7.88 -11.51 -27.67
CA PRO A 164 8.14 -10.65 -28.83
C PRO A 164 7.84 -9.17 -28.58
N ASP A 165 6.81 -8.86 -27.77
CA ASP A 165 6.47 -7.49 -27.37
C ASP A 165 6.83 -7.28 -25.89
N LEU A 166 8.02 -6.75 -25.65
CA LEU A 166 8.55 -6.54 -24.30
C LEU A 166 7.65 -5.65 -23.44
N GLU A 167 7.20 -4.50 -23.96
CA GLU A 167 6.46 -3.54 -23.15
C GLU A 167 5.08 -4.05 -22.77
N THR A 168 4.38 -4.68 -23.68
CA THR A 168 3.11 -5.36 -23.38
C THR A 168 3.31 -6.49 -22.38
N ALA A 169 4.36 -7.30 -22.56
CA ALA A 169 4.65 -8.42 -21.66
C ALA A 169 4.94 -7.96 -20.23
N LEU A 170 5.78 -6.94 -20.05
CA LEU A 170 6.08 -6.39 -18.71
C LEU A 170 4.82 -5.85 -18.03
N ASN A 171 4.00 -5.09 -18.75
CA ASN A 171 2.78 -4.51 -18.18
C ASN A 171 1.76 -5.59 -17.79
N LEU A 172 1.53 -6.58 -18.65
CA LEU A 172 0.57 -7.66 -18.39
C LEU A 172 1.06 -8.63 -17.31
N ALA A 173 2.34 -8.98 -17.27
CA ALA A 173 2.90 -9.82 -16.21
C ALA A 173 2.71 -9.16 -14.83
N ILE A 174 3.04 -7.88 -14.70
CA ILE A 174 2.85 -7.11 -13.47
C ILE A 174 1.36 -7.04 -13.11
N PHE A 175 0.49 -6.77 -14.09
CA PHE A 175 -0.96 -6.70 -13.86
C PHE A 175 -1.50 -8.04 -13.37
N PHE A 176 -1.18 -9.15 -14.02
CA PHE A 176 -1.64 -10.50 -13.64
C PHE A 176 -1.17 -10.89 -12.24
N ALA A 177 0.11 -10.68 -11.94
CA ALA A 177 0.66 -10.98 -10.62
C ALA A 177 -0.02 -10.13 -9.53
N SER A 178 -0.18 -8.82 -9.76
CA SER A 178 -0.80 -7.91 -8.80
C SER A 178 -2.29 -8.21 -8.60
N ALA A 179 -3.02 -8.56 -9.67
CA ALA A 179 -4.43 -8.93 -9.60
C ALA A 179 -4.63 -10.25 -8.83
N ALA A 180 -3.83 -11.28 -9.16
CA ALA A 180 -3.89 -12.57 -8.50
C ALA A 180 -3.54 -12.49 -7.01
N ALA A 181 -2.44 -11.80 -6.66
CA ALA A 181 -2.04 -11.62 -5.27
C ALA A 181 -3.09 -10.84 -4.46
N ARG A 182 -3.61 -9.74 -5.00
CA ARG A 182 -4.65 -8.94 -4.36
C ARG A 182 -5.91 -9.76 -4.11
N ASP A 183 -6.39 -10.49 -5.12
CA ASP A 183 -7.61 -11.28 -5.02
C ASP A 183 -7.45 -12.43 -4.02
N ALA A 184 -6.34 -13.15 -4.08
CA ALA A 184 -6.03 -14.23 -3.16
C ALA A 184 -5.92 -13.75 -1.70
N MET A 185 -5.21 -12.64 -1.45
CA MET A 185 -4.93 -12.16 -0.09
C MET A 185 -6.10 -11.40 0.51
N TRP A 186 -6.77 -10.56 -0.24
CA TRP A 186 -7.86 -9.73 0.28
C TRP A 186 -9.19 -10.46 0.29
N ARG A 187 -9.59 -11.05 -0.84
CA ARG A 187 -10.88 -11.72 -0.99
C ARG A 187 -10.86 -13.16 -0.54
N GLN A 188 -9.66 -13.74 -0.36
CA GLN A 188 -9.50 -15.17 -0.09
C GLN A 188 -10.20 -16.05 -1.14
N SER A 189 -10.20 -15.58 -2.39
CA SER A 189 -10.88 -16.25 -3.51
C SER A 189 -10.38 -17.65 -3.78
N LEU A 190 -9.11 -17.97 -3.43
CA LEU A 190 -8.57 -19.32 -3.53
C LEU A 190 -9.39 -20.36 -2.76
N LYS A 191 -10.13 -19.96 -1.73
CA LYS A 191 -11.04 -20.86 -1.01
C LYS A 191 -12.22 -21.37 -1.85
N ALA A 192 -12.54 -20.68 -2.94
CA ALA A 192 -13.58 -21.10 -3.88
C ALA A 192 -13.11 -22.20 -4.85
N TYR A 193 -11.82 -22.48 -4.89
CA TYR A 193 -11.21 -23.50 -5.74
C TYR A 193 -10.78 -24.69 -4.87
N PRO A 194 -10.74 -25.92 -5.42
CA PRO A 194 -10.24 -27.11 -4.71
C PRO A 194 -8.71 -27.09 -4.59
N ILE A 195 -8.15 -25.95 -4.19
CA ILE A 195 -6.72 -25.71 -4.06
C ILE A 195 -6.39 -25.48 -2.60
N GLN A 196 -5.54 -26.32 -2.03
CA GLN A 196 -4.95 -26.10 -0.71
C GLN A 196 -3.48 -25.72 -0.92
N ILE A 197 -3.19 -24.46 -0.82
CA ILE A 197 -1.87 -23.88 -1.06
C ILE A 197 -1.57 -22.83 0.02
N ASP A 198 -0.41 -22.92 0.63
CA ASP A 198 0.09 -21.90 1.54
C ASP A 198 0.70 -20.71 0.78
N ASP A 199 1.08 -19.66 1.50
CA ASP A 199 1.62 -18.44 0.90
C ASP A 199 2.93 -18.73 0.16
N ALA A 200 3.78 -19.60 0.67
CA ALA A 200 5.08 -19.91 0.04
C ALA A 200 4.89 -20.65 -1.28
N ALA A 201 3.98 -21.62 -1.33
CA ALA A 201 3.62 -22.33 -2.54
C ALA A 201 2.89 -21.41 -3.53
N PHE A 202 2.04 -20.50 -3.05
CA PHE A 202 1.40 -19.50 -3.92
C PHE A 202 2.41 -18.53 -4.53
N VAL A 203 3.38 -18.02 -3.75
CA VAL A 203 4.50 -17.22 -4.28
C VAL A 203 5.25 -17.99 -5.35
N HIS A 204 5.55 -19.27 -5.11
CA HIS A 204 6.27 -20.11 -6.07
C HIS A 204 5.50 -20.26 -7.39
N GLU A 205 4.24 -20.66 -7.35
CA GLU A 205 3.43 -20.86 -8.55
C GLU A 205 3.17 -19.55 -9.32
N LEU A 206 2.91 -18.46 -8.60
CA LEU A 206 2.72 -17.16 -9.24
C LEU A 206 4.01 -16.66 -9.89
N THR A 207 5.18 -16.93 -9.28
CA THR A 207 6.49 -16.63 -9.87
C THR A 207 6.72 -17.44 -11.14
N ARG A 208 6.43 -18.73 -11.13
CA ARG A 208 6.53 -19.59 -12.32
C ARG A 208 5.65 -19.09 -13.47
N ALA A 209 4.39 -18.75 -13.17
CA ALA A 209 3.46 -18.20 -14.17
C ALA A 209 3.97 -16.88 -14.75
N PHE A 210 4.48 -15.99 -13.89
CA PHE A 210 5.04 -14.69 -14.27
C PHE A 210 6.24 -14.87 -15.25
N VAL A 211 7.19 -15.73 -14.88
CA VAL A 211 8.39 -15.97 -15.69
C VAL A 211 8.03 -16.68 -16.99
N ALA A 212 7.19 -17.71 -16.94
CA ALA A 212 6.75 -18.44 -18.13
C ALA A 212 6.08 -17.51 -19.15
N TYR A 213 5.25 -16.56 -18.70
CA TYR A 213 4.65 -15.58 -19.58
C TYR A 213 5.67 -14.63 -20.22
N LEU A 214 6.70 -14.20 -19.50
CA LEU A 214 7.77 -13.37 -20.05
C LEU A 214 8.71 -14.12 -21.01
N GLN A 215 8.70 -15.44 -20.94
CA GLN A 215 9.54 -16.33 -21.76
C GLN A 215 8.75 -17.08 -22.85
N SER A 216 7.49 -16.68 -23.07
CA SER A 216 6.65 -17.27 -24.13
C SER A 216 6.96 -16.73 -25.51
#